data_a0112383e4d8c92518dc7c3eefa17a51
#
_entry.id   a0112383e4d8c92518dc7c3eefa17a51
#
_cell.length_a   1.000
_cell.length_b   1.000
_cell.length_c   1.000
_cell.angle_alpha   90.00
_cell.angle_beta   90.00
_cell.angle_gamma   90.00
#
_symmetry.space_group_name_H-M   'P 1'
#
loop_
_entity.id
_entity.type
_entity.pdbx_description
1 polymer ?
#
loop_
_entity_poly.entity_id
_entity_poly.type
_entity_poly.pdbx_seq_one_letter_code
_entity_poly.pdbx_strand_id
1 'polypeptide(L)'
;NIDVVKTEVEKLLSTDFKITTKLEKQKFLSQALNIEKVLTIIALSVIILIALLNLLFILSMVVLSKKNDIVILKTLGETKIFSLFVVLGTLLGGIGAIVGAGISALIIFLQNKIGFIKVGVDSVLVDTYPMEIHFYEYLCVILLLTFMSGLLSIYPARKACKFNL
;
A
#
# COMPACT_ATOMS: atom_id res chain seq x y z
N ASN A 1 9.76 -21.53 38.10
CA ASN A 1 8.33 -21.80 37.85
C ASN A 1 7.53 -20.53 38.11
N ILE A 2 7.37 -19.75 37.06
CA ILE A 2 6.72 -18.41 37.11
C ILE A 2 5.24 -18.55 37.48
N ASP A 3 4.60 -19.65 37.07
CA ASP A 3 3.18 -19.93 37.35
C ASP A 3 2.89 -20.21 38.84
N VAL A 4 3.84 -20.81 39.55
CA VAL A 4 3.72 -21.08 40.99
C VAL A 4 3.81 -19.77 41.79
N VAL A 5 4.72 -18.90 41.43
CA VAL A 5 4.88 -17.59 42.09
C VAL A 5 3.66 -16.71 41.82
N LYS A 6 3.07 -16.79 40.61
CA LYS A 6 1.85 -16.05 40.24
C LYS A 6 0.68 -16.44 41.14
N THR A 7 0.47 -17.76 41.35
CA THR A 7 -0.63 -18.29 42.16
C THR A 7 -0.46 -17.96 43.67
N GLU A 8 0.77 -17.87 44.14
CA GLU A 8 1.08 -17.52 45.53
C GLU A 8 0.89 -16.03 45.80
N VAL A 9 1.27 -15.17 44.84
CA VAL A 9 1.08 -13.73 44.92
C VAL A 9 -0.40 -13.34 44.71
N GLU A 10 -1.15 -14.07 43.87
CA GLU A 10 -2.59 -13.88 43.71
C GLU A 10 -3.37 -14.23 45.01
N LYS A 11 -2.87 -15.19 45.83
CA LYS A 11 -3.47 -15.52 47.11
C LYS A 11 -3.19 -14.49 48.21
N LEU A 12 -2.12 -13.72 48.07
CA LEU A 12 -1.70 -12.74 49.09
C LEU A 12 -2.23 -11.33 48.83
N LEU A 13 -2.58 -11.02 47.56
CA LEU A 13 -3.19 -9.74 47.22
C LEU A 13 -4.71 -9.92 47.01
N SER A 14 -5.47 -9.08 47.72
CA SER A 14 -6.94 -9.00 47.59
C SER A 14 -7.37 -8.87 46.12
N THR A 15 -8.57 -9.35 45.82
CA THR A 15 -9.24 -9.56 44.53
C THR A 15 -9.24 -8.39 43.53
N ASP A 16 -8.66 -7.24 43.85
CA ASP A 16 -8.71 -6.01 43.08
C ASP A 16 -7.47 -5.78 42.15
N PHE A 17 -6.45 -6.67 42.23
CA PHE A 17 -5.21 -6.50 41.43
C PHE A 17 -5.06 -7.63 40.41
N LYS A 18 -5.16 -7.26 39.12
CA LYS A 18 -4.87 -8.16 38.00
C LYS A 18 -3.37 -8.31 37.82
N ILE A 19 -2.79 -9.39 38.30
CA ILE A 19 -1.36 -9.71 38.14
C ILE A 19 -1.13 -10.22 36.73
N THR A 20 -0.54 -9.41 35.86
CA THR A 20 -0.13 -9.79 34.51
C THR A 20 1.36 -10.11 34.50
N THR A 21 1.72 -11.30 34.08
CA THR A 21 3.11 -11.71 33.91
C THR A 21 3.71 -10.98 32.69
N LYS A 22 5.01 -10.66 32.76
CA LYS A 22 5.75 -10.01 31.64
C LYS A 22 5.55 -10.76 30.32
N LEU A 23 5.47 -12.08 30.34
CA LEU A 23 5.21 -12.94 29.19
C LEU A 23 3.77 -12.80 28.66
N GLU A 24 2.77 -12.67 29.52
CA GLU A 24 1.38 -12.43 29.09
C GLU A 24 1.24 -11.05 28.47
N LYS A 25 1.84 -10.01 29.06
CA LYS A 25 1.86 -8.66 28.51
C LYS A 25 2.51 -8.63 27.12
N GLN A 26 3.62 -9.36 26.95
CA GLN A 26 4.33 -9.47 25.67
C GLN A 26 3.49 -10.21 24.62
N LYS A 27 2.76 -11.27 25.04
CA LYS A 27 1.85 -12.01 24.15
C LYS A 27 0.65 -11.16 23.71
N PHE A 28 0.05 -10.39 24.60
CA PHE A 28 -1.02 -9.44 24.27
C PHE A 28 -0.54 -8.35 23.31
N LEU A 29 0.65 -7.78 23.54
CA LEU A 29 1.26 -6.80 22.65
C LEU A 29 1.50 -7.39 21.26
N SER A 30 2.06 -8.60 21.16
CA SER A 30 2.28 -9.28 19.88
C SER A 30 0.97 -9.56 19.15
N GLN A 31 -0.09 -9.95 19.86
CA GLN A 31 -1.41 -10.16 19.25
C GLN A 31 -2.01 -8.84 18.75
N ALA A 32 -1.92 -7.77 19.54
CA ALA A 32 -2.40 -6.44 19.13
C ALA A 32 -1.67 -5.94 17.88
N LEU A 33 -0.34 -6.06 17.84
CA LEU A 33 0.47 -5.69 16.68
C LEU A 33 0.15 -6.53 15.44
N ASN A 34 -0.14 -7.82 15.60
CA ASN A 34 -0.56 -8.66 14.47
C ASN A 34 -1.92 -8.25 13.91
N ILE A 35 -2.88 -7.92 14.78
CA ILE A 35 -4.20 -7.43 14.36
C ILE A 35 -4.05 -6.10 13.63
N GLU A 36 -3.28 -5.17 14.17
CA GLU A 36 -2.99 -3.88 13.55
C GLU A 36 -2.35 -4.05 12.16
N LYS A 37 -1.36 -4.94 12.04
CA LYS A 37 -0.71 -5.26 10.76
C LYS A 37 -1.71 -5.81 9.73
N VAL A 38 -2.58 -6.73 10.13
CA VAL A 38 -3.61 -7.30 9.24
C VAL A 38 -4.59 -6.22 8.79
N LEU A 39 -5.09 -5.39 9.70
CA LEU A 39 -5.99 -4.29 9.38
C LEU A 39 -5.34 -3.29 8.41
N THR A 40 -4.08 -2.95 8.63
CA THR A 40 -3.31 -2.06 7.76
C THR A 40 -3.16 -2.64 6.36
N ILE A 41 -2.82 -3.93 6.23
CA ILE A 41 -2.71 -4.61 4.93
C ILE A 41 -4.05 -4.60 4.19
N ILE A 42 -5.16 -4.86 4.88
CA ILE A 42 -6.51 -4.82 4.29
C ILE A 42 -6.82 -3.41 3.80
N ALA A 43 -6.61 -2.39 4.63
CA ALA A 43 -6.84 -0.99 4.27
C ALA A 43 -6.02 -0.57 3.04
N LEU A 44 -4.72 -0.90 3.02
CA LEU A 44 -3.84 -0.62 1.89
C LEU A 44 -4.30 -1.35 0.62
N SER A 45 -4.73 -2.61 0.72
CA SER A 45 -5.26 -3.37 -0.41
C SER A 45 -6.49 -2.71 -1.03
N VAL A 46 -7.40 -2.19 -0.21
CA VAL A 46 -8.59 -1.47 -0.67
C VAL A 46 -8.20 -0.17 -1.37
N ILE A 47 -7.25 0.61 -0.81
CA ILE A 47 -6.77 1.85 -1.42
C ILE A 47 -6.14 1.56 -2.79
N ILE A 48 -5.28 0.54 -2.89
CA ILE A 48 -4.66 0.12 -4.15
C ILE A 48 -5.73 -0.30 -5.16
N LEU A 49 -6.74 -1.05 -4.75
CA LEU A 49 -7.83 -1.46 -5.62
C LEU A 49 -8.58 -0.27 -6.20
N ILE A 50 -8.93 0.71 -5.36
CA ILE A 50 -9.61 1.94 -5.80
C ILE A 50 -8.73 2.72 -6.79
N ALA A 51 -7.43 2.85 -6.53
CA ALA A 51 -6.49 3.52 -7.42
C ALA A 51 -6.40 2.83 -8.79
N LEU A 52 -6.34 1.50 -8.81
CA LEU A 52 -6.30 0.71 -10.03
C LEU A 52 -7.61 0.81 -10.83
N LEU A 53 -8.77 0.80 -10.16
CA LEU A 53 -10.06 1.03 -10.82
C LEU A 53 -10.15 2.42 -11.43
N ASN A 54 -9.66 3.45 -10.74
CA ASN A 54 -9.59 4.82 -11.27
C ASN A 54 -8.72 4.87 -12.55
N LEU A 55 -7.54 4.24 -12.52
CA LEU A 55 -6.68 4.11 -13.72
C LEU A 55 -7.43 3.45 -14.88
N LEU A 56 -8.16 2.37 -14.62
CA LEU A 56 -8.96 1.66 -15.63
C LEU A 56 -10.03 2.57 -16.24
N PHE A 57 -10.73 3.37 -15.44
CA PHE A 57 -11.72 4.31 -15.93
C PHE A 57 -11.09 5.40 -16.79
N ILE A 58 -9.97 6.00 -16.36
CA ILE A 58 -9.24 7.02 -17.13
C ILE A 58 -8.81 6.45 -18.47
N LEU A 59 -8.17 5.28 -18.51
CA LEU A 59 -7.75 4.65 -19.77
C LEU A 59 -8.94 4.33 -20.69
N SER A 60 -10.05 3.86 -20.13
CA SER A 60 -11.26 3.59 -20.89
C SER A 60 -11.84 4.86 -21.49
N MET A 61 -11.80 5.98 -20.77
CA MET A 61 -12.25 7.27 -21.27
C MET A 61 -11.33 7.78 -22.37
N VAL A 62 -10.01 7.65 -22.23
CA VAL A 62 -9.04 8.00 -23.27
C VAL A 62 -9.29 7.21 -24.54
N VAL A 63 -9.52 5.89 -24.45
CA VAL A 63 -9.86 5.03 -25.59
C VAL A 63 -11.12 5.51 -26.29
N LEU A 64 -12.16 5.88 -25.54
CA LEU A 64 -13.43 6.37 -26.10
C LEU A 64 -13.26 7.74 -26.76
N SER A 65 -12.55 8.67 -26.12
CA SER A 65 -12.29 10.01 -26.66
C SER A 65 -11.46 9.96 -27.94
N LYS A 66 -10.55 8.99 -28.05
CA LYS A 66 -9.67 8.82 -29.21
C LYS A 66 -10.18 7.80 -30.23
N LYS A 67 -11.46 7.41 -30.14
CA LYS A 67 -12.05 6.39 -31.01
C LYS A 67 -11.84 6.69 -32.50
N ASN A 68 -12.12 7.92 -32.94
CA ASN A 68 -12.01 8.29 -34.35
C ASN A 68 -10.55 8.24 -34.83
N ASP A 69 -9.60 8.73 -34.01
CA ASP A 69 -8.17 8.68 -34.30
C ASP A 69 -7.68 7.22 -34.42
N ILE A 70 -8.18 6.34 -33.53
CA ILE A 70 -7.87 4.91 -33.55
C ILE A 70 -8.37 4.24 -34.82
N VAL A 71 -9.59 4.57 -35.28
CA VAL A 71 -10.17 4.03 -36.52
C VAL A 71 -9.33 4.47 -37.72
N ILE A 72 -8.94 5.76 -37.80
CA ILE A 72 -8.08 6.29 -38.87
C ILE A 72 -6.74 5.55 -38.88
N LEU A 73 -6.07 5.43 -37.73
CA LEU A 73 -4.81 4.70 -37.63
C LEU A 73 -4.95 3.23 -38.10
N LYS A 74 -6.06 2.61 -37.78
CA LYS A 74 -6.34 1.22 -38.17
C LYS A 74 -6.56 1.09 -39.69
N THR A 75 -7.22 2.06 -40.33
CA THR A 75 -7.39 2.07 -41.78
C THR A 75 -6.08 2.33 -42.53
N LEU A 76 -5.13 3.01 -41.88
CA LEU A 76 -3.75 3.20 -42.39
C LEU A 76 -2.86 1.97 -42.19
N GLY A 77 -3.39 0.88 -41.60
CA GLY A 77 -2.67 -0.38 -41.40
C GLY A 77 -1.87 -0.48 -40.11
N GLU A 78 -2.07 0.44 -39.15
CA GLU A 78 -1.35 0.37 -37.85
C GLU A 78 -1.90 -0.77 -37.00
N THR A 79 -1.04 -1.75 -36.69
CA THR A 79 -1.39 -2.96 -35.90
C THR A 79 -1.03 -2.86 -34.42
N LYS A 80 -0.23 -1.85 -34.02
CA LYS A 80 0.34 -1.75 -32.67
C LYS A 80 -0.51 -0.97 -31.67
N ILE A 81 -1.78 -0.69 -32.01
CA ILE A 81 -2.72 0.07 -31.16
C ILE A 81 -2.85 -0.57 -29.77
N PHE A 82 -2.91 -1.90 -29.69
CA PHE A 82 -2.94 -2.63 -28.44
C PHE A 82 -1.73 -2.31 -27.54
N SER A 83 -0.53 -2.41 -28.12
CA SER A 83 0.72 -2.17 -27.37
C SER A 83 0.81 -0.72 -26.87
N LEU A 84 0.33 0.23 -27.67
CA LEU A 84 0.33 1.65 -27.30
C LEU A 84 -0.47 1.90 -26.01
N PHE A 85 -1.66 1.36 -25.89
CA PHE A 85 -2.49 1.52 -24.69
C PHE A 85 -1.98 0.75 -23.48
N VAL A 86 -1.36 -0.41 -23.66
CA VAL A 86 -0.72 -1.15 -22.59
C VAL A 86 0.50 -0.38 -22.07
N VAL A 87 1.35 0.12 -22.95
CA VAL A 87 2.50 0.94 -22.57
C VAL A 87 2.07 2.23 -21.88
N LEU A 88 1.04 2.91 -22.38
CA LEU A 88 0.49 4.12 -21.75
C LEU A 88 0.08 3.86 -20.30
N GLY A 89 -0.69 2.79 -20.05
CA GLY A 89 -1.14 2.47 -18.70
C GLY A 89 0.00 2.02 -17.78
N THR A 90 0.97 1.27 -18.30
CA THR A 90 2.17 0.89 -17.55
C THR A 90 3.01 2.12 -17.18
N LEU A 91 3.17 3.07 -18.11
CA LEU A 91 3.90 4.33 -17.84
C LEU A 91 3.17 5.19 -16.80
N LEU A 92 1.85 5.35 -16.92
CA LEU A 92 1.06 6.11 -15.94
C LEU A 92 1.18 5.51 -14.53
N GLY A 93 1.05 4.18 -14.42
CA GLY A 93 1.21 3.49 -13.13
C GLY A 93 2.64 3.57 -12.59
N GLY A 94 3.65 3.41 -13.45
CA GLY A 94 5.05 3.48 -13.07
C GLY A 94 5.46 4.88 -12.60
N ILE A 95 5.10 5.92 -13.35
CA ILE A 95 5.36 7.33 -12.96
C ILE A 95 4.65 7.63 -11.64
N GLY A 96 3.37 7.23 -11.50
CA GLY A 96 2.62 7.42 -10.25
C GLY A 96 3.28 6.73 -9.06
N ALA A 97 3.76 5.51 -9.24
CA ALA A 97 4.45 4.75 -8.20
C ALA A 97 5.79 5.41 -7.78
N ILE A 98 6.57 5.92 -8.74
CA ILE A 98 7.84 6.61 -8.46
C ILE A 98 7.58 7.93 -7.72
N VAL A 99 6.61 8.72 -8.17
CA VAL A 99 6.24 9.99 -7.51
C VAL A 99 5.72 9.74 -6.11
N GLY A 100 4.84 8.74 -5.94
CA GLY A 100 4.33 8.33 -4.62
C GLY A 100 5.43 7.89 -3.67
N ALA A 101 6.38 7.08 -4.14
CA ALA A 101 7.54 6.65 -3.37
C ALA A 101 8.43 7.84 -2.98
N GLY A 102 8.64 8.80 -3.88
CA GLY A 102 9.40 10.03 -3.61
C GLY A 102 8.75 10.89 -2.52
N ILE A 103 7.43 11.08 -2.59
CA ILE A 103 6.67 11.83 -1.57
C ILE A 103 6.75 11.11 -0.22
N SER A 104 6.57 9.78 -0.21
CA SER A 104 6.69 8.98 1.02
C SER A 104 8.06 9.09 1.66
N ALA A 105 9.13 8.98 0.87
CA ALA A 105 10.50 9.15 1.35
C ALA A 105 10.74 10.55 1.93
N LEU A 106 10.19 11.59 1.30
CA LEU A 106 10.25 12.96 1.80
C LEU A 106 9.56 13.10 3.16
N ILE A 107 8.36 12.53 3.31
CA ILE A 107 7.62 12.57 4.58
C ILE A 107 8.41 11.87 5.68
N ILE A 108 8.99 10.70 5.42
CA ILE A 108 9.79 9.96 6.40
C ILE A 108 11.05 10.75 6.78
N PHE A 109 11.70 11.38 5.81
CA PHE A 109 12.86 12.24 6.06
C PHE A 109 12.50 13.44 6.96
N LEU A 110 11.37 14.10 6.67
CA LEU A 110 10.87 15.20 7.50
C LEU A 110 10.51 14.71 8.92
N GLN A 111 9.86 13.57 9.02
CA GLN A 111 9.51 12.96 10.31
C GLN A 111 10.75 12.71 11.17
N ASN A 112 11.79 12.10 10.60
CA ASN A 112 13.03 11.82 11.33
C ASN A 112 13.80 13.08 11.72
N LYS A 113 13.63 14.19 10.97
CA LYS A 113 14.31 15.45 11.25
C LYS A 113 13.54 16.38 12.20
N ILE A 114 12.23 16.43 12.09
CA ILE A 114 11.37 17.40 12.81
C ILE A 114 10.57 16.73 13.92
N GLY A 115 10.27 15.41 13.81
CA GLY A 115 9.56 14.67 14.83
C GLY A 115 8.09 15.10 14.98
N PHE A 116 7.37 15.27 13.88
CA PHE A 116 5.95 15.68 13.92
C PHE A 116 5.06 14.69 14.68
N ILE A 117 5.33 13.39 14.54
CA ILE A 117 4.56 12.34 15.21
C ILE A 117 5.31 11.92 16.45
N LYS A 118 4.80 12.33 17.63
CA LYS A 118 5.32 11.92 18.92
C LYS A 118 4.60 10.67 19.42
N VAL A 119 5.34 9.76 20.03
CA VAL A 119 4.72 8.62 20.73
C VAL A 119 4.14 9.15 22.04
N GLY A 120 2.80 9.25 22.11
CA GLY A 120 2.07 9.85 23.24
C GLY A 120 2.07 9.02 24.53
N VAL A 121 3.21 8.41 24.90
CA VAL A 121 3.37 7.65 26.15
C VAL A 121 4.49 8.29 26.93
N ASP A 122 4.15 9.01 27.99
CA ASP A 122 5.07 9.76 28.90
C ASP A 122 6.16 8.91 29.59
N SER A 123 6.20 7.60 29.33
CA SER A 123 7.12 6.64 29.96
C SER A 123 8.16 6.01 29.03
N VAL A 124 8.24 6.41 27.76
CA VAL A 124 9.21 5.88 26.81
C VAL A 124 10.31 6.89 26.55
N LEU A 125 11.58 6.47 26.75
CA LEU A 125 12.80 7.26 26.55
C LEU A 125 13.03 7.75 25.10
N VAL A 126 12.07 7.53 24.18
CA VAL A 126 12.16 7.92 22.78
C VAL A 126 10.99 8.84 22.44
N ASP A 127 11.29 10.12 22.28
CA ASP A 127 10.31 11.18 22.00
C ASP A 127 9.70 11.11 20.59
N THR A 128 10.34 10.40 19.67
CA THR A 128 9.96 10.36 18.25
C THR A 128 9.85 8.92 17.77
N TYR A 129 8.80 8.61 17.01
CA TYR A 129 8.63 7.30 16.37
C TYR A 129 9.74 7.10 15.32
N PRO A 130 10.69 6.16 15.49
CA PRO A 130 11.75 5.93 14.51
C PRO A 130 11.14 5.26 13.26
N MET A 131 11.20 5.96 12.13
CA MET A 131 10.80 5.41 10.83
C MET A 131 12.05 5.02 10.04
N GLU A 132 12.13 3.73 9.67
CA GLU A 132 13.21 3.21 8.84
C GLU A 132 12.76 3.09 7.39
N ILE A 133 13.67 3.43 6.48
CA ILE A 133 13.45 3.29 5.04
C ILE A 133 14.18 2.04 4.57
N HIS A 134 13.42 1.04 4.17
CA HIS A 134 13.97 -0.17 3.55
C HIS A 134 13.85 -0.05 2.02
N PHE A 135 14.95 0.26 1.35
CA PHE A 135 14.98 0.47 -0.11
C PHE A 135 14.36 -0.68 -0.91
N TYR A 136 14.55 -1.92 -0.43
CA TYR A 136 13.98 -3.11 -1.06
C TYR A 136 12.45 -3.09 -1.07
N GLU A 137 11.81 -2.64 0.00
CA GLU A 137 10.35 -2.55 0.10
C GLU A 137 9.80 -1.53 -0.90
N TYR A 138 10.46 -0.37 -1.04
CA TYR A 138 10.09 0.64 -2.04
C TYR A 138 10.17 0.08 -3.46
N LEU A 139 11.25 -0.64 -3.78
CA LEU A 139 11.44 -1.24 -5.09
C LEU A 139 10.35 -2.29 -5.38
N CYS A 140 10.04 -3.15 -4.42
CA CYS A 140 8.97 -4.14 -4.54
C CYS A 140 7.61 -3.50 -4.80
N VAL A 141 7.26 -2.43 -4.08
CA VAL A 141 5.98 -1.72 -4.25
C VAL A 141 5.91 -1.05 -5.63
N ILE A 142 6.97 -0.36 -6.07
CA ILE A 142 7.02 0.28 -7.39
C ILE A 142 6.84 -0.77 -8.49
N LEU A 143 7.56 -1.88 -8.43
CA LEU A 143 7.44 -2.96 -9.41
C LEU A 143 6.04 -3.59 -9.42
N LEU A 144 5.49 -3.86 -8.24
CA LEU A 144 4.15 -4.43 -8.10
C LEU A 144 3.08 -3.51 -8.71
N LEU A 145 3.09 -2.22 -8.38
CA LEU A 145 2.13 -1.25 -8.90
C LEU A 145 2.27 -1.07 -10.41
N THR A 146 3.50 -0.98 -10.93
CA THR A 146 3.77 -0.87 -12.37
C THR A 146 3.28 -2.12 -13.10
N PHE A 147 3.51 -3.30 -12.56
CA PHE A 147 3.04 -4.57 -13.14
C PHE A 147 1.51 -4.65 -13.13
N MET A 148 0.87 -4.34 -12.00
CA MET A 148 -0.58 -4.36 -11.87
C MET A 148 -1.26 -3.36 -12.80
N SER A 149 -0.72 -2.14 -12.95
CA SER A 149 -1.24 -1.14 -13.87
C SER A 149 -1.15 -1.60 -15.33
N GLY A 150 -0.05 -2.25 -15.71
CA GLY A 150 0.13 -2.86 -17.02
C GLY A 150 -0.90 -3.94 -17.32
N LEU A 151 -1.13 -4.86 -16.36
CA LEU A 151 -2.15 -5.90 -16.48
C LEU A 151 -3.57 -5.31 -16.65
N LEU A 152 -3.92 -4.31 -15.85
CA LEU A 152 -5.23 -3.67 -15.94
C LEU A 152 -5.44 -2.95 -17.26
N SER A 153 -4.38 -2.40 -17.84
CA SER A 153 -4.41 -1.69 -19.14
C SER A 153 -4.75 -2.60 -20.32
N ILE A 154 -4.60 -3.91 -20.16
CA ILE A 154 -4.97 -4.90 -21.20
C ILE A 154 -6.46 -4.81 -21.53
N TYR A 155 -7.32 -4.56 -20.54
CA TYR A 155 -8.75 -4.49 -20.75
C TYR A 155 -9.16 -3.36 -21.72
N PRO A 156 -8.84 -2.07 -21.44
CA PRO A 156 -9.15 -0.97 -22.35
C PRO A 156 -8.38 -1.09 -23.68
N ALA A 157 -7.16 -1.61 -23.69
CA ALA A 157 -6.39 -1.84 -24.92
C ALA A 157 -7.10 -2.83 -25.85
N ARG A 158 -7.63 -3.93 -25.33
CA ARG A 158 -8.44 -4.88 -26.13
C ARG A 158 -9.72 -4.23 -26.68
N LYS A 159 -10.34 -3.35 -25.89
CA LYS A 159 -11.54 -2.63 -26.33
C LYS A 159 -11.21 -1.65 -27.47
N ALA A 160 -10.07 -0.98 -27.42
CA ALA A 160 -9.58 -0.11 -28.48
C ALA A 160 -9.40 -0.88 -29.81
N CYS A 161 -8.88 -2.11 -29.76
CA CYS A 161 -8.69 -2.93 -30.96
C CYS A 161 -10.00 -3.44 -31.58
N LYS A 162 -11.10 -3.47 -30.83
CA LYS A 162 -12.41 -3.98 -31.31
C LYS A 162 -13.24 -2.93 -32.04
N PHE A 163 -12.81 -1.66 -32.08
CA PHE A 163 -13.50 -0.66 -32.89
C PHE A 163 -13.33 -1.00 -34.37
N ASN A 164 -14.46 -1.35 -35.00
CA ASN A 164 -14.58 -1.50 -36.44
C ASN A 164 -15.25 -0.25 -37.04
N LEU A 165 -15.00 -0.05 -38.36
CA LEU A 165 -15.72 0.93 -39.16
C LEU A 165 -17.23 0.74 -39.04
#